data_710f24e69c6df47285b2740423b2cf76
#
_entry.id   710f24e69c6df47285b2740423b2cf76
#
_cell.length_a   1.000
_cell.length_b   1.000
_cell.length_c   1.000
_cell.angle_alpha   90.00
_cell.angle_beta   90.00
_cell.angle_gamma   90.00
#
_symmetry.space_group_name_H-M   'P 1'
#
loop_
_entity.id
_entity.type
_entity.pdbx_description
1 polymer ?
#
loop_
_entity_poly.entity_id
_entity_poly.type
_entity_poly.pdbx_seq_one_letter_code
_entity_poly.pdbx_strand_id
1 'polypeptide(L)'
;MLQSHWLQNGTQNLMADNGVSLSKAAIDLGIVARNGPAMLTFYRDVLGFVEEASTPFHAGGVMYRLWCGDSLIKIVVPQNPPENSAHPGPVESASGIRYWTMRVLNLQEIMATCANAGATVVVPLTEIRAGVTIGMVEDPDGNWVEFVTYAE
;
A
#
# COMPACT_ATOMS: atom_id res chain seq x y z
N MET A 1 29.86 -7.99 13.80
CA MET A 1 29.17 -9.31 13.83
C MET A 1 27.74 -9.06 14.33
N LEU A 2 26.81 -8.83 13.43
CA LEU A 2 25.38 -8.75 13.74
C LEU A 2 24.77 -10.09 13.34
N GLN A 3 24.56 -10.94 14.32
CA GLN A 3 23.94 -12.25 14.12
C GLN A 3 22.44 -12.08 13.87
N SER A 4 22.02 -12.69 12.79
CA SER A 4 20.64 -12.93 12.38
C SER A 4 19.83 -13.65 13.47
N HIS A 5 18.85 -12.93 14.06
CA HIS A 5 17.81 -13.54 14.91
C HIS A 5 16.46 -13.45 14.18
N TRP A 6 16.33 -14.23 13.15
CA TRP A 6 15.06 -14.35 12.40
C TRP A 6 14.47 -15.75 12.57
N LEU A 7 14.23 -16.22 13.77
CA LEU A 7 13.37 -17.39 14.03
C LEU A 7 13.16 -17.52 15.53
N GLN A 8 12.00 -17.11 16.03
CA GLN A 8 11.16 -17.87 16.97
C GLN A 8 10.06 -16.98 17.58
N ASN A 9 8.81 -17.37 17.29
CA ASN A 9 7.60 -17.23 18.10
C ASN A 9 7.48 -16.03 19.05
N GLY A 10 6.55 -15.16 18.76
CA GLY A 10 6.13 -14.04 19.59
C GLY A 10 6.33 -12.74 18.87
N THR A 11 5.32 -11.94 18.85
CA THR A 11 5.37 -10.55 18.39
C THR A 11 6.44 -9.83 19.22
N GLN A 12 7.71 -9.92 18.79
CA GLN A 12 8.76 -9.11 19.40
C GLN A 12 8.42 -7.66 19.06
N ASN A 13 8.16 -6.90 20.11
CA ASN A 13 8.07 -5.46 20.02
C ASN A 13 9.45 -4.95 19.55
N LEU A 14 9.61 -4.74 18.23
CA LEU A 14 10.85 -4.24 17.64
C LEU A 14 11.07 -2.73 17.91
N MET A 15 10.22 -2.14 18.75
CA MET A 15 10.30 -0.74 19.12
C MET A 15 11.25 -0.55 20.31
N ALA A 16 11.99 0.56 20.30
CA ALA A 16 12.81 0.96 21.45
C ALA A 16 11.92 1.28 22.68
N ASP A 17 12.43 1.04 23.87
CA ASP A 17 11.68 1.26 25.13
C ASP A 17 11.08 2.66 25.28
N ASN A 18 11.68 3.67 24.66
CA ASN A 18 11.22 5.07 24.65
C ASN A 18 10.50 5.46 23.34
N GLY A 19 10.22 4.51 22.47
CA GLY A 19 9.60 4.73 21.16
C GLY A 19 8.08 4.79 21.22
N VAL A 20 7.48 4.73 20.03
CA VAL A 20 6.03 4.64 19.90
C VAL A 20 5.54 3.32 20.51
N SER A 21 4.51 3.40 21.37
CA SER A 21 3.81 2.22 21.88
C SER A 21 2.60 1.94 20.98
N LEU A 22 2.70 0.89 20.17
CA LEU A 22 1.65 0.52 19.23
C LEU A 22 0.54 -0.26 19.91
N SER A 23 -0.71 0.08 19.62
CA SER A 23 -1.89 -0.72 20.04
C SER A 23 -2.20 -1.87 19.08
N LYS A 24 -1.60 -1.87 17.88
CA LYS A 24 -1.61 -2.98 16.92
C LYS A 24 -0.29 -2.99 16.14
N ALA A 25 0.13 -4.17 15.68
CA ALA A 25 1.39 -4.34 14.92
C ALA A 25 1.22 -3.98 13.44
N ALA A 26 0.65 -2.81 13.16
CA ALA A 26 0.38 -2.37 11.80
C ALA A 26 0.38 -0.84 11.70
N ILE A 27 0.58 -0.33 10.51
CA ILE A 27 0.48 1.10 10.17
C ILE A 27 -0.74 1.29 9.28
N ASP A 28 -1.53 2.33 9.56
CA ASP A 28 -2.64 2.75 8.71
C ASP A 28 -2.15 3.78 7.69
N LEU A 29 -2.71 3.74 6.50
CA LEU A 29 -2.38 4.65 5.41
C LEU A 29 -3.61 5.46 5.01
N GLY A 30 -3.46 6.78 4.86
CA GLY A 30 -4.49 7.65 4.31
C GLY A 30 -4.11 8.13 2.92
N ILE A 31 -4.99 7.93 1.95
CA ILE A 31 -4.83 8.35 0.56
C ILE A 31 -5.99 9.26 0.20
N VAL A 32 -5.70 10.49 -0.21
CA VAL A 32 -6.73 11.42 -0.72
C VAL A 32 -6.92 11.15 -2.20
N ALA A 33 -8.14 10.79 -2.57
CA ALA A 33 -8.49 10.37 -3.92
C ALA A 33 -9.08 11.52 -4.74
N ARG A 34 -8.64 11.64 -5.98
CA ARG A 34 -9.30 12.45 -7.01
C ARG A 34 -10.42 11.69 -7.69
N ASN A 35 -10.22 10.40 -7.92
CA ASN A 35 -11.21 9.49 -8.52
C ASN A 35 -11.56 8.38 -7.52
N GLY A 36 -12.46 8.70 -6.57
CA GLY A 36 -12.88 7.77 -5.53
C GLY A 36 -13.40 6.43 -6.04
N PRO A 37 -14.34 6.39 -7.02
CA PRO A 37 -14.85 5.13 -7.56
C PRO A 37 -13.76 4.23 -8.16
N ALA A 38 -12.82 4.79 -8.92
CA ALA A 38 -11.71 4.01 -9.50
C ALA A 38 -10.76 3.49 -8.41
N MET A 39 -10.47 4.32 -7.39
CA MET A 39 -9.64 3.91 -6.26
C MET A 39 -10.28 2.76 -5.47
N LEU A 40 -11.59 2.81 -5.23
CA LEU A 40 -12.31 1.70 -4.58
C LEU A 40 -12.28 0.42 -5.42
N THR A 41 -12.51 0.52 -6.73
CA THR A 41 -12.39 -0.63 -7.63
C THR A 41 -11.00 -1.25 -7.55
N PHE A 42 -9.94 -0.42 -7.57
CA PHE A 42 -8.57 -0.92 -7.51
C PHE A 42 -8.28 -1.61 -6.17
N TYR A 43 -8.49 -0.94 -5.04
CA TYR A 43 -8.09 -1.50 -3.75
C TYR A 43 -9.04 -2.60 -3.25
N ARG A 44 -10.34 -2.45 -3.44
CA ARG A 44 -11.33 -3.43 -2.98
C ARG A 44 -11.47 -4.60 -3.95
N ASP A 45 -11.71 -4.32 -5.24
CA ASP A 45 -12.13 -5.34 -6.18
C ASP A 45 -10.92 -6.02 -6.86
N VAL A 46 -9.85 -5.28 -7.17
CA VAL A 46 -8.64 -5.84 -7.81
C VAL A 46 -7.69 -6.41 -6.77
N LEU A 47 -7.35 -5.64 -5.72
CA LEU A 47 -6.44 -6.10 -4.66
C LEU A 47 -7.12 -6.95 -3.58
N GLY A 48 -8.45 -6.96 -3.51
CA GLY A 48 -9.21 -7.79 -2.60
C GLY A 48 -9.24 -7.29 -1.15
N PHE A 49 -9.04 -5.99 -0.91
CA PHE A 49 -9.14 -5.45 0.44
C PHE A 49 -10.59 -5.49 0.94
N VAL A 50 -10.74 -5.71 2.23
CA VAL A 50 -12.07 -5.86 2.85
C VAL A 50 -12.60 -4.50 3.29
N GLU A 51 -13.69 -4.08 2.65
CA GLU A 51 -14.36 -2.82 3.01
C GLU A 51 -15.16 -2.97 4.31
N GLU A 52 -14.98 -2.02 5.22
CA GLU A 52 -15.90 -1.82 6.34
C GLU A 52 -16.73 -0.54 6.15
N ALA A 53 -17.64 -0.26 7.06
CA ALA A 53 -18.50 0.92 6.96
C ALA A 53 -17.69 2.21 6.76
N SER A 54 -18.02 2.96 5.71
CA SER A 54 -17.46 4.29 5.46
C SER A 54 -17.87 5.28 6.54
N THR A 55 -17.06 6.31 6.70
CA THR A 55 -17.34 7.40 7.65
C THR A 55 -17.33 8.74 6.94
N PRO A 56 -18.11 9.72 7.44
CA PRO A 56 -17.99 11.11 6.95
C PRO A 56 -16.56 11.61 7.15
N PHE A 57 -16.04 12.34 6.17
CA PHE A 57 -14.76 13.04 6.32
C PHE A 57 -15.01 14.44 6.91
N HIS A 58 -14.22 14.84 7.91
CA HIS A 58 -14.49 16.07 8.69
C HIS A 58 -14.51 17.36 7.86
N ALA A 59 -13.78 17.39 6.73
CA ALA A 59 -13.77 18.54 5.80
C ALA A 59 -14.80 18.41 4.67
N GLY A 60 -15.78 17.52 4.80
CA GLY A 60 -16.76 17.19 3.78
C GLY A 60 -16.30 16.09 2.82
N GLY A 61 -17.22 15.21 2.47
CA GLY A 61 -16.94 14.01 1.67
C GLY A 61 -17.01 12.75 2.51
N VAL A 62 -16.37 11.69 2.02
CA VAL A 62 -16.43 10.32 2.59
C VAL A 62 -15.03 9.75 2.73
N MET A 63 -14.80 9.04 3.81
CA MET A 63 -13.62 8.20 4.00
C MET A 63 -14.04 6.74 3.95
N TYR A 64 -13.61 6.03 2.92
CA TYR A 64 -13.75 4.59 2.82
C TYR A 64 -12.63 3.90 3.59
N ARG A 65 -12.95 2.79 4.22
CA ARG A 65 -12.07 2.07 5.13
C ARG A 65 -11.89 0.64 4.62
N LEU A 66 -10.67 0.33 4.19
CA LEU A 66 -10.33 -0.93 3.54
C LEU A 66 -9.22 -1.64 4.32
N TRP A 67 -9.49 -2.85 4.77
CA TRP A 67 -8.52 -3.65 5.52
C TRP A 67 -7.61 -4.44 4.58
N CYS A 68 -6.31 -4.29 4.80
CA CYS A 68 -5.25 -5.10 4.22
C CYS A 68 -4.49 -5.77 5.39
N GLY A 69 -4.87 -7.00 5.73
CA GLY A 69 -4.43 -7.60 6.99
C GLY A 69 -4.84 -6.73 8.18
N ASP A 70 -3.89 -6.39 9.06
CA ASP A 70 -4.13 -5.53 10.23
C ASP A 70 -3.98 -4.02 9.90
N SER A 71 -3.59 -3.67 8.68
CA SER A 71 -3.47 -2.28 8.24
C SER A 71 -4.78 -1.75 7.68
N LEU A 72 -5.17 -0.55 8.07
CA LEU A 72 -6.34 0.14 7.54
C LEU A 72 -5.90 1.14 6.47
N ILE A 73 -6.36 0.91 5.25
CA ILE A 73 -6.15 1.82 4.12
C ILE A 73 -7.39 2.70 4.01
N LYS A 74 -7.21 3.99 4.24
CA LYS A 74 -8.28 4.99 4.24
C LYS A 74 -8.26 5.74 2.92
N ILE A 75 -9.28 5.53 2.09
CA ILE A 75 -9.47 6.27 0.84
C ILE A 75 -10.38 7.45 1.15
N VAL A 76 -9.79 8.63 1.22
CA VAL A 76 -10.50 9.87 1.50
C VAL A 76 -10.96 10.48 0.19
N VAL A 77 -12.27 10.60 0.00
CA VAL A 77 -12.90 11.24 -1.15
C VAL A 77 -13.50 12.56 -0.70
N PRO A 78 -12.77 13.68 -0.85
CA PRO A 78 -13.27 14.99 -0.45
C PRO A 78 -14.50 15.39 -1.27
N GLN A 79 -15.37 16.22 -0.71
CA GLN A 79 -16.48 16.80 -1.44
C GLN A 79 -16.00 17.58 -2.68
N ASN A 80 -14.88 18.27 -2.54
CA ASN A 80 -14.18 18.94 -3.64
C ASN A 80 -12.85 18.24 -3.84
N PRO A 81 -12.69 17.42 -4.89
CA PRO A 81 -11.44 16.74 -5.16
C PRO A 81 -10.28 17.72 -5.35
N PRO A 82 -9.05 17.37 -4.92
CA PRO A 82 -7.91 18.25 -5.08
C PRO A 82 -7.59 18.47 -6.57
N GLU A 83 -7.17 19.69 -6.90
CA GLU A 83 -6.75 20.04 -8.27
C GLU A 83 -5.44 19.32 -8.67
N ASN A 84 -4.53 19.18 -7.69
CA ASN A 84 -3.24 18.54 -7.90
C ASN A 84 -3.34 17.04 -7.70
N SER A 85 -2.73 16.28 -8.59
CA SER A 85 -2.48 14.84 -8.40
C SER A 85 -1.25 14.59 -7.54
N ALA A 86 -1.05 13.33 -7.14
CA ALA A 86 0.24 12.90 -6.62
C ALA A 86 1.37 13.27 -7.60
N HIS A 87 2.56 13.56 -7.07
CA HIS A 87 3.70 13.89 -7.94
C HIS A 87 4.03 12.70 -8.86
N PRO A 88 4.00 12.87 -10.19
CA PRO A 88 4.21 11.78 -11.13
C PRO A 88 5.70 11.41 -11.25
N GLY A 89 5.96 10.28 -11.86
CA GLY A 89 7.29 9.87 -12.27
C GLY A 89 8.01 8.96 -11.28
N PRO A 90 9.28 8.66 -11.58
CA PRO A 90 10.04 7.67 -10.83
C PRO A 90 10.26 8.09 -9.36
N VAL A 91 10.67 7.12 -8.54
CA VAL A 91 10.84 7.31 -7.09
C VAL A 91 11.72 8.51 -6.76
N GLU A 92 12.79 8.70 -7.51
CA GLU A 92 13.77 9.76 -7.32
C GLU A 92 13.33 11.15 -7.82
N SER A 93 12.16 11.26 -8.46
CA SER A 93 11.70 12.55 -9.04
C SER A 93 11.26 13.57 -7.99
N ALA A 94 10.94 13.14 -6.78
CA ALA A 94 10.58 14.01 -5.65
C ALA A 94 10.86 13.33 -4.31
N SER A 95 11.04 14.13 -3.27
CA SER A 95 11.08 13.64 -1.89
C SER A 95 9.68 13.36 -1.35
N GLY A 96 9.59 12.71 -0.19
CA GLY A 96 8.34 12.39 0.48
C GLY A 96 7.94 10.92 0.31
N ILE A 97 6.70 10.61 0.63
CA ILE A 97 6.16 9.26 0.46
C ILE A 97 5.92 9.03 -1.03
N ARG A 98 6.73 8.17 -1.65
CA ARG A 98 6.70 7.91 -3.08
C ARG A 98 5.99 6.61 -3.44
N TYR A 99 6.06 5.62 -2.58
CA TYR A 99 5.40 4.33 -2.72
C TYR A 99 5.17 3.71 -1.34
N TRP A 100 4.35 2.69 -1.30
CA TRP A 100 4.17 1.84 -0.13
C TRP A 100 4.19 0.37 -0.56
N THR A 101 4.56 -0.51 0.38
CA THR A 101 4.91 -1.89 0.07
C THR A 101 4.02 -2.87 0.80
N MET A 102 3.56 -3.89 0.08
CA MET A 102 2.96 -5.09 0.64
C MET A 102 3.89 -6.29 0.44
N ARG A 103 4.18 -7.00 1.52
CA ARG A 103 4.82 -8.31 1.42
C ARG A 103 3.77 -9.36 1.11
N VAL A 104 3.90 -10.03 -0.04
CA VAL A 104 2.89 -10.95 -0.57
C VAL A 104 3.47 -12.34 -0.81
N LEU A 105 2.61 -13.37 -0.81
CA LEU A 105 2.98 -14.73 -1.16
C LEU A 105 2.76 -15.05 -2.64
N ASN A 106 1.92 -14.26 -3.32
CA ASN A 106 1.44 -14.50 -4.68
C ASN A 106 1.84 -13.39 -5.66
N LEU A 107 3.09 -12.94 -5.61
CA LEU A 107 3.58 -11.79 -6.36
C LEU A 107 3.26 -11.85 -7.87
N GLN A 108 3.52 -12.99 -8.52
CA GLN A 108 3.25 -13.13 -9.96
C GLN A 108 1.77 -13.00 -10.28
N GLU A 109 0.93 -13.62 -9.45
CA GLU A 109 -0.52 -13.60 -9.63
C GLU A 109 -1.09 -12.19 -9.45
N ILE A 110 -0.71 -11.48 -8.38
CA ILE A 110 -1.23 -10.14 -8.12
C ILE A 110 -0.78 -9.13 -9.17
N MET A 111 0.47 -9.22 -9.65
CA MET A 111 0.96 -8.38 -10.74
C MET A 111 0.18 -8.62 -12.04
N ALA A 112 -0.12 -9.89 -12.38
CA ALA A 112 -0.94 -10.22 -13.53
C ALA A 112 -2.39 -9.72 -13.36
N THR A 113 -2.96 -9.86 -12.18
CA THR A 113 -4.32 -9.36 -11.85
C THR A 113 -4.40 -7.84 -12.03
N CYS A 114 -3.44 -7.10 -11.52
CA CYS A 114 -3.37 -5.64 -11.69
C CYS A 114 -3.25 -5.25 -13.17
N ALA A 115 -2.35 -5.90 -13.91
CA ALA A 115 -2.15 -5.63 -15.34
C ALA A 115 -3.42 -5.92 -16.15
N ASN A 116 -4.09 -7.05 -15.90
CA ASN A 116 -5.34 -7.44 -16.56
C ASN A 116 -6.49 -6.48 -16.23
N ALA A 117 -6.48 -5.86 -15.06
CA ALA A 117 -7.42 -4.83 -14.66
C ALA A 117 -7.10 -3.44 -15.25
N GLY A 118 -6.02 -3.31 -16.01
CA GLY A 118 -5.62 -2.07 -16.68
C GLY A 118 -4.72 -1.16 -15.84
N ALA A 119 -4.19 -1.62 -14.71
CA ALA A 119 -3.22 -0.84 -13.93
C ALA A 119 -1.89 -0.70 -14.70
N THR A 120 -1.28 0.46 -14.61
CA THR A 120 0.05 0.71 -15.19
C THR A 120 1.11 -0.05 -14.37
N VAL A 121 1.84 -0.94 -15.04
CA VAL A 121 3.01 -1.59 -14.44
C VAL A 121 4.20 -0.66 -14.59
N VAL A 122 4.68 -0.09 -13.48
CA VAL A 122 5.82 0.85 -13.47
C VAL A 122 7.16 0.15 -13.22
N VAL A 123 7.14 -0.95 -12.48
CA VAL A 123 8.28 -1.86 -12.33
C VAL A 123 7.79 -3.28 -12.56
N PRO A 124 8.23 -3.95 -13.64
CA PRO A 124 7.88 -5.36 -13.87
C PRO A 124 8.53 -6.23 -12.82
N LEU A 125 8.13 -7.52 -12.78
CA LEU A 125 8.74 -8.50 -11.88
C LEU A 125 10.27 -8.45 -12.00
N THR A 126 10.96 -8.06 -10.94
CA THR A 126 12.39 -7.82 -10.90
C THR A 126 13.00 -8.38 -9.63
N GLU A 127 13.97 -9.27 -9.76
CA GLU A 127 14.79 -9.68 -8.61
C GLU A 127 15.81 -8.57 -8.34
N ILE A 128 15.65 -7.86 -7.21
CA ILE A 128 16.50 -6.74 -6.82
C ILE A 128 17.73 -7.14 -6.01
N ARG A 129 17.69 -8.32 -5.43
CA ARG A 129 18.79 -9.03 -4.79
C ARG A 129 18.40 -10.50 -4.61
N ALA A 130 19.37 -11.36 -4.35
CA ALA A 130 19.14 -12.80 -4.19
C ALA A 130 17.96 -13.09 -3.25
N GLY A 131 16.96 -13.77 -3.77
CA GLY A 131 15.75 -14.17 -3.03
C GLY A 131 14.75 -13.05 -2.75
N VAL A 132 14.91 -11.84 -3.31
CA VAL A 132 13.95 -10.74 -3.14
C VAL A 132 13.49 -10.23 -4.49
N THR A 133 12.24 -10.49 -4.81
CA THR A 133 11.61 -10.05 -6.05
C THR A 133 10.51 -9.03 -5.76
N ILE A 134 10.45 -7.99 -6.57
CA ILE A 134 9.45 -6.93 -6.49
C ILE A 134 8.66 -6.80 -7.79
N GLY A 135 7.53 -6.13 -7.69
CA GLY A 135 6.79 -5.55 -8.80
C GLY A 135 6.05 -4.32 -8.31
N MET A 136 5.91 -3.30 -9.15
CA MET A 136 5.17 -2.09 -8.80
C MET A 136 4.14 -1.73 -9.86
N VAL A 137 3.01 -1.22 -9.40
CA VAL A 137 1.93 -0.69 -10.25
C VAL A 137 1.53 0.70 -9.78
N GLU A 138 0.88 1.46 -10.66
CA GLU A 138 0.17 2.67 -10.26
C GLU A 138 -1.27 2.36 -9.90
N ASP A 139 -1.76 2.98 -8.82
CA ASP A 139 -3.18 3.05 -8.56
C ASP A 139 -3.85 4.08 -9.53
N PRO A 140 -5.19 4.17 -9.59
CA PRO A 140 -5.87 5.06 -10.52
C PRO A 140 -5.53 6.55 -10.38
N ASP A 141 -5.03 6.97 -9.24
CA ASP A 141 -4.60 8.36 -8.99
C ASP A 141 -3.08 8.56 -9.14
N GLY A 142 -2.34 7.52 -9.57
CA GLY A 142 -0.92 7.58 -9.87
C GLY A 142 0.00 7.33 -8.66
N ASN A 143 -0.52 6.85 -7.54
CA ASN A 143 0.32 6.43 -6.43
C ASN A 143 0.96 5.07 -6.75
N TRP A 144 2.23 4.91 -6.38
CA TRP A 144 2.94 3.67 -6.61
C TRP A 144 2.72 2.68 -5.47
N VAL A 145 2.36 1.47 -5.84
CA VAL A 145 2.12 0.34 -4.95
C VAL A 145 3.11 -0.76 -5.28
N GLU A 146 3.97 -1.09 -4.32
CA GLU A 146 4.95 -2.15 -4.44
C GLU A 146 4.42 -3.44 -3.83
N PHE A 147 4.66 -4.53 -4.53
CA PHE A 147 4.53 -5.88 -3.98
C PHE A 147 5.91 -6.51 -3.92
N VAL A 148 6.23 -7.15 -2.81
CA VAL A 148 7.51 -7.83 -2.60
C VAL A 148 7.31 -9.24 -2.08
N THR A 149 8.11 -10.17 -2.56
CA THR A 149 8.23 -11.51 -2.01
C THR A 149 9.67 -11.83 -1.67
N TYR A 150 9.83 -12.68 -0.67
CA TYR A 150 11.12 -13.19 -0.23
C TYR A 150 11.12 -14.70 -0.47
N ALA A 151 12.17 -15.23 -1.14
CA ALA A 151 12.38 -16.67 -1.21
C ALA A 151 12.63 -17.20 0.20
N GLU A 152 12.05 -18.36 0.50
CA GLU A 152 12.29 -19.10 1.74
C GLU A 152 13.69 -19.71 1.77
#